data_98c618e9f0c1a558a8198bfe1a224317
#
_entry.id   98c618e9f0c1a558a8198bfe1a224317
#
_cell.length_a   1.000
_cell.length_b   1.000
_cell.length_c   1.000
_cell.angle_alpha   90.00
_cell.angle_beta   90.00
_cell.angle_gamma   90.00
#
_symmetry.space_group_name_H-M   'P 1'
#
loop_
_entity.id
_entity.type
_entity.pdbx_description
1 polymer ?
#
loop_
_entity_poly.entity_id
_entity_poly.type
_entity_poly.pdbx_seq_one_letter_code
_entity_poly.pdbx_strand_id
1 'polypeptide(L)'
;MKESYLRIRSEGMSLDLSSPWTRTGREPKGELMSNAQSRRTSISDLAAKKVKGEKWTMITTYEEMTASIFDDAGVPVLLVGDSAGNNFLGEENTIPVTLDQMIMLARAVVCGSKSAMVVADLPFGSYERSPKLALESSTRLFKEAKVHAVKLEGGKKVAPQIKKLIGAGIPVMGHLGLTPQSVHALGGFKVQGRGKDATTILNDAKALQDAGVFALVLELVPAELATLISETLEIPVIGIGAGSHCDAQVIVWTDLMGITKNPPKFAKAYRNLREEMTRGVQEWMG
;
A
#
# COMPACT_ATOMS: atom_id res chain seq x y z
N MET A 1 36.11 7.29 -40.95
CA MET A 1 36.55 8.01 -39.75
C MET A 1 36.21 7.17 -38.52
N LYS A 2 37.03 6.20 -38.28
CA LYS A 2 37.15 5.41 -37.04
C LYS A 2 38.47 5.83 -36.42
N GLU A 3 38.59 5.80 -35.12
CA GLU A 3 39.78 6.07 -34.29
C GLU A 3 39.78 7.44 -33.64
N SER A 4 39.24 7.45 -32.38
CA SER A 4 39.79 8.25 -31.28
C SER A 4 39.04 8.01 -29.95
N TYR A 5 38.94 6.77 -29.50
CA TYR A 5 38.59 6.44 -28.13
C TYR A 5 39.45 5.28 -27.61
N LEU A 6 40.72 5.55 -27.41
CA LEU A 6 41.59 4.65 -26.64
C LEU A 6 42.93 5.33 -26.39
N ARG A 7 43.02 6.08 -25.26
CA ARG A 7 44.27 6.29 -24.51
C ARG A 7 44.04 7.25 -23.35
N ILE A 8 43.56 6.73 -22.21
CA ILE A 8 44.00 7.22 -20.91
C ILE A 8 44.31 5.95 -20.12
N ARG A 9 45.54 5.54 -20.15
CA ARG A 9 46.14 4.59 -19.20
C ARG A 9 47.20 5.29 -18.40
N SER A 10 47.20 5.00 -17.10
CA SER A 10 48.31 5.08 -16.14
C SER A 10 48.84 6.47 -15.80
N GLU A 11 48.18 7.08 -14.80
CA GLU A 11 48.92 7.71 -13.73
C GLU A 11 48.31 7.29 -12.41
N GLY A 12 49.10 6.69 -11.55
CA GLY A 12 48.66 6.07 -10.32
C GLY A 12 48.19 7.11 -9.30
N MET A 13 46.91 7.08 -9.02
CA MET A 13 46.32 7.70 -7.85
C MET A 13 46.11 6.59 -6.84
N SER A 14 47.02 6.47 -5.88
CA SER A 14 46.82 5.64 -4.70
C SER A 14 45.67 6.26 -3.91
N LEU A 15 44.54 5.58 -3.88
CA LEU A 15 43.46 5.90 -2.97
C LEU A 15 43.94 5.61 -1.56
N ASP A 16 44.11 6.66 -0.78
CA ASP A 16 44.28 6.57 0.68
C ASP A 16 42.98 6.03 1.29
N LEU A 17 43.02 4.78 1.71
CA LEU A 17 41.91 4.07 2.38
C LEU A 17 41.83 4.38 3.89
N SER A 18 42.42 5.47 4.37
CA SER A 18 42.31 5.92 5.75
C SER A 18 41.12 6.86 5.99
N SER A 19 40.02 6.64 5.32
CA SER A 19 38.73 7.32 5.58
C SER A 19 38.13 6.84 6.90
N PRO A 20 37.57 7.74 7.76
CA PRO A 20 37.02 7.40 9.07
C PRO A 20 35.71 6.60 9.04
N TRP A 21 35.35 5.96 7.92
CA TRP A 21 34.18 5.09 7.76
C TRP A 21 34.45 3.62 8.06
N THR A 22 35.52 3.28 8.82
CA THR A 22 35.70 1.92 9.33
C THR A 22 34.74 1.65 10.49
N ARG A 23 33.75 0.86 10.18
CA ARG A 23 32.85 0.08 11.04
C ARG A 23 33.25 0.01 12.51
N THR A 24 32.50 0.70 13.35
CA THR A 24 32.32 0.31 14.75
C THR A 24 30.88 -0.18 14.89
N GLY A 25 30.68 -1.48 14.95
CA GLY A 25 29.33 -2.03 15.18
C GLY A 25 29.36 -3.54 15.14
N ARG A 26 29.16 -4.17 16.28
CA ARG A 26 28.99 -5.61 16.47
C ARG A 26 28.11 -6.21 15.38
N GLU A 27 28.63 -7.19 14.67
CA GLU A 27 27.80 -8.11 13.89
C GLU A 27 26.81 -8.80 14.85
N PRO A 28 25.51 -8.71 14.62
CA PRO A 28 24.60 -9.64 15.22
C PRO A 28 24.92 -11.01 14.59
N LYS A 29 25.23 -12.01 15.39
CA LYS A 29 25.27 -13.42 14.97
C LYS A 29 23.85 -13.77 14.51
N GLY A 30 23.55 -13.53 13.24
CA GLY A 30 22.38 -14.02 12.56
C GLY A 30 22.61 -15.48 12.23
N GLU A 31 21.83 -16.36 12.81
CA GLU A 31 21.63 -17.70 12.30
C GLU A 31 21.34 -17.60 10.81
N LEU A 32 22.06 -18.39 10.01
CA LEU A 32 21.73 -18.61 8.59
C LEU A 32 20.31 -19.19 8.53
N MET A 33 19.33 -18.33 8.35
CA MET A 33 17.99 -18.74 7.97
C MET A 33 18.12 -19.40 6.61
N SER A 34 17.72 -20.66 6.56
CA SER A 34 17.70 -21.50 5.38
C SER A 34 17.08 -20.77 4.19
N ASN A 35 17.70 -20.86 3.01
CA ASN A 35 17.20 -20.44 1.69
C ASN A 35 15.94 -21.24 1.26
N ALA A 36 14.90 -21.24 2.07
CA ALA A 36 13.56 -21.52 1.62
C ALA A 36 13.07 -20.21 0.97
N GLN A 37 12.98 -20.16 -0.34
CA GLN A 37 12.29 -19.10 -1.06
C GLN A 37 10.95 -18.85 -0.37
N SER A 38 10.80 -17.75 0.35
CA SER A 38 9.60 -17.46 1.12
C SER A 38 8.43 -17.37 0.12
N ARG A 39 7.47 -18.28 0.31
CA ARG A 39 6.26 -18.31 -0.50
C ARG A 39 5.53 -16.96 -0.37
N ARG A 40 5.09 -16.40 -1.49
CA ARG A 40 4.31 -15.16 -1.50
C ARG A 40 3.04 -15.28 -0.65
N THR A 41 2.79 -14.26 0.15
CA THR A 41 1.56 -14.13 0.95
C THR A 41 0.32 -14.25 0.07
N SER A 42 -0.61 -15.10 0.45
CA SER A 42 -1.87 -15.34 -0.26
C SER A 42 -3.07 -14.82 0.54
N ILE A 43 -4.23 -14.70 -0.12
CA ILE A 43 -5.50 -14.36 0.55
C ILE A 43 -5.86 -15.38 1.65
N SER A 44 -5.53 -16.65 1.45
CA SER A 44 -5.77 -17.70 2.45
C SER A 44 -4.90 -17.53 3.69
N ASP A 45 -3.67 -17.02 3.55
CA ASP A 45 -2.80 -16.74 4.70
C ASP A 45 -3.37 -15.60 5.56
N LEU A 46 -3.89 -14.55 4.91
CA LEU A 46 -4.52 -13.42 5.60
C LEU A 46 -5.81 -13.84 6.32
N ALA A 47 -6.64 -14.66 5.68
CA ALA A 47 -7.83 -15.24 6.31
C ALA A 47 -7.46 -16.12 7.52
N ALA A 48 -6.42 -16.97 7.41
CA ALA A 48 -5.94 -17.79 8.50
C ALA A 48 -5.43 -16.96 9.69
N LYS A 49 -4.80 -15.82 9.44
CA LYS A 49 -4.38 -14.89 10.49
C LYS A 49 -5.57 -14.34 11.28
N LYS A 50 -6.66 -13.95 10.60
CA LYS A 50 -7.90 -13.52 11.27
C LYS A 50 -8.46 -14.60 12.17
N VAL A 51 -8.60 -15.83 11.67
CA VAL A 51 -9.11 -16.97 12.45
C VAL A 51 -8.27 -17.21 13.72
N LYS A 52 -6.95 -17.02 13.64
CA LYS A 52 -6.01 -17.17 14.76
C LYS A 52 -5.93 -15.94 15.67
N GLY A 53 -6.54 -14.82 15.31
CA GLY A 53 -6.37 -13.54 16.00
C GLY A 53 -4.98 -12.91 15.83
N GLU A 54 -4.20 -13.34 14.83
CA GLU A 54 -2.88 -12.82 14.52
C GLU A 54 -2.99 -11.48 13.78
N LYS A 55 -2.55 -10.39 14.41
CA LYS A 55 -2.53 -9.07 13.77
C LYS A 55 -1.44 -8.98 12.73
N TRP A 56 -1.69 -8.21 11.67
CA TRP A 56 -0.72 -7.99 10.59
C TRP A 56 -0.78 -6.54 10.08
N THR A 57 0.15 -6.18 9.22
CA THR A 57 0.29 -4.82 8.72
C THR A 57 0.27 -4.78 7.20
N MET A 58 -0.25 -3.68 6.67
CA MET A 58 -0.15 -3.30 5.28
C MET A 58 0.52 -1.93 5.21
N ILE A 59 1.34 -1.68 4.20
CA ILE A 59 1.99 -0.40 4.01
C ILE A 59 1.83 0.04 2.55
N THR A 60 1.61 1.34 2.31
CA THR A 60 1.64 1.83 0.94
C THR A 60 3.07 1.87 0.43
N THR A 61 3.24 1.71 -0.87
CA THR A 61 4.53 1.92 -1.56
C THR A 61 4.26 2.20 -3.03
N TYR A 62 5.16 2.92 -3.70
CA TYR A 62 4.91 3.44 -5.05
C TYR A 62 6.05 3.16 -6.02
N GLU A 63 7.16 2.53 -5.56
CA GLU A 63 8.33 2.24 -6.38
C GLU A 63 9.12 1.02 -5.86
N GLU A 64 10.12 0.59 -6.62
CA GLU A 64 10.86 -0.66 -6.42
C GLU A 64 11.69 -0.67 -5.12
N MET A 65 12.41 0.42 -4.81
CA MET A 65 13.36 0.45 -3.69
C MET A 65 12.64 0.32 -2.34
N THR A 66 11.59 1.12 -2.10
CA THR A 66 10.81 1.00 -0.85
C THR A 66 10.04 -0.32 -0.79
N ALA A 67 9.57 -0.84 -1.93
CA ALA A 67 8.94 -2.15 -1.98
C ALA A 67 9.90 -3.26 -1.53
N SER A 68 11.14 -3.24 -2.00
CA SER A 68 12.17 -4.20 -1.59
C SER A 68 12.50 -4.10 -0.09
N ILE A 69 12.65 -2.88 0.42
CA ILE A 69 12.93 -2.65 1.86
C ILE A 69 11.78 -3.17 2.72
N PHE A 70 10.52 -2.93 2.35
CA PHE A 70 9.37 -3.35 3.13
C PHE A 70 9.11 -4.86 3.02
N ASP A 71 9.37 -5.45 1.85
CA ASP A 71 9.33 -6.90 1.67
C ASP A 71 10.39 -7.61 2.51
N ASP A 72 11.63 -7.12 2.50
CA ASP A 72 12.74 -7.63 3.33
C ASP A 72 12.47 -7.43 4.83
N ALA A 73 11.71 -6.40 5.22
CA ALA A 73 11.23 -6.19 6.59
C ALA A 73 10.10 -7.15 7.00
N GLY A 74 9.58 -7.97 6.09
CA GLY A 74 8.55 -8.95 6.34
C GLY A 74 7.12 -8.41 6.33
N VAL A 75 6.86 -7.27 5.68
CA VAL A 75 5.49 -6.74 5.52
C VAL A 75 4.70 -7.67 4.59
N PRO A 76 3.58 -8.27 5.05
CA PRO A 76 2.89 -9.27 4.26
C PRO A 76 2.10 -8.71 3.07
N VAL A 77 1.70 -7.44 3.11
CA VAL A 77 0.90 -6.80 2.06
C VAL A 77 1.43 -5.41 1.74
N LEU A 78 1.75 -5.17 0.48
CA LEU A 78 2.11 -3.88 -0.08
C LEU A 78 0.94 -3.31 -0.88
N LEU A 79 0.55 -2.08 -0.57
CA LEU A 79 -0.53 -1.38 -1.26
C LEU A 79 0.03 -0.32 -2.21
N VAL A 80 -0.23 -0.47 -3.49
CA VAL A 80 -0.07 0.61 -4.45
C VAL A 80 -1.37 1.39 -4.49
N GLY A 81 -1.49 2.36 -3.57
CA GLY A 81 -2.69 3.18 -3.42
C GLY A 81 -2.71 4.34 -4.42
N ASP A 82 -3.90 4.78 -4.82
CA ASP A 82 -4.07 6.04 -5.57
C ASP A 82 -3.68 7.27 -4.74
N SER A 83 -3.49 7.09 -3.42
CA SER A 83 -2.77 8.03 -2.55
C SER A 83 -1.36 8.38 -3.05
N ALA A 84 -0.84 7.66 -4.07
CA ALA A 84 0.31 8.08 -4.85
C ALA A 84 0.12 9.50 -5.43
N GLY A 85 -1.09 9.90 -5.78
CA GLY A 85 -1.41 11.23 -6.28
C GLY A 85 -0.84 12.31 -5.36
N ASN A 86 -1.31 12.35 -4.13
CA ASN A 86 -0.93 13.40 -3.19
C ASN A 86 0.37 13.11 -2.39
N ASN A 87 0.79 11.85 -2.28
CA ASN A 87 1.98 11.51 -1.49
C ASN A 87 3.26 11.32 -2.33
N PHE A 88 3.15 11.17 -3.65
CA PHE A 88 4.27 10.87 -4.52
C PHE A 88 4.29 11.72 -5.81
N LEU A 89 3.15 11.93 -6.46
CA LEU A 89 3.05 12.65 -7.72
C LEU A 89 2.86 14.16 -7.56
N GLY A 90 2.56 14.65 -6.34
CA GLY A 90 2.40 16.07 -6.05
C GLY A 90 1.02 16.65 -6.38
N GLU A 91 0.02 15.80 -6.58
CA GLU A 91 -1.36 16.19 -6.79
C GLU A 91 -2.04 16.62 -5.47
N GLU A 92 -3.10 17.41 -5.54
CA GLU A 92 -3.86 17.86 -4.36
C GLU A 92 -4.69 16.71 -3.71
N ASN A 93 -5.09 15.73 -4.51
CA ASN A 93 -5.89 14.58 -4.08
C ASN A 93 -5.67 13.38 -5.03
N THR A 94 -6.43 12.29 -4.83
CA THR A 94 -6.26 11.03 -5.59
C THR A 94 -6.96 11.03 -6.95
N ILE A 95 -7.89 11.95 -7.21
CA ILE A 95 -8.76 11.93 -8.40
C ILE A 95 -8.00 12.04 -9.73
N PRO A 96 -6.93 12.86 -9.87
CA PRO A 96 -6.19 12.96 -11.13
C PRO A 96 -5.41 11.72 -11.53
N VAL A 97 -5.20 10.77 -10.59
CA VAL A 97 -4.38 9.58 -10.85
C VAL A 97 -5.03 8.72 -11.93
N THR A 98 -4.26 8.44 -12.99
CA THR A 98 -4.71 7.63 -14.11
C THR A 98 -4.43 6.15 -13.92
N LEU A 99 -5.15 5.29 -14.64
CA LEU A 99 -4.86 3.84 -14.65
C LEU A 99 -3.44 3.54 -15.16
N ASP A 100 -2.94 4.31 -16.14
CA ASP A 100 -1.59 4.13 -16.67
C ASP A 100 -0.51 4.44 -15.63
N GLN A 101 -0.70 5.50 -14.83
CA GLN A 101 0.18 5.79 -13.69
C GLN A 101 0.13 4.67 -12.65
N MET A 102 -1.07 4.17 -12.31
CA MET A 102 -1.21 3.05 -11.38
C MET A 102 -0.51 1.78 -11.88
N ILE A 103 -0.62 1.47 -13.18
CA ILE A 103 0.08 0.33 -13.81
C ILE A 103 1.60 0.50 -13.70
N MET A 104 2.11 1.69 -14.00
CA MET A 104 3.54 2.00 -13.92
C MET A 104 4.07 1.80 -12.48
N LEU A 105 3.42 2.41 -11.49
CA LEU A 105 3.80 2.32 -10.09
C LEU A 105 3.68 0.87 -9.57
N ALA A 106 2.57 0.22 -9.85
CA ALA A 106 2.33 -1.16 -9.41
C ALA A 106 3.34 -2.15 -10.00
N ARG A 107 3.73 -1.97 -11.26
CA ARG A 107 4.78 -2.76 -11.88
C ARG A 107 6.13 -2.61 -11.17
N ALA A 108 6.51 -1.38 -10.79
CA ALA A 108 7.73 -1.13 -10.05
C ALA A 108 7.71 -1.81 -8.68
N VAL A 109 6.59 -1.70 -7.95
CA VAL A 109 6.42 -2.36 -6.64
C VAL A 109 6.48 -3.89 -6.76
N VAL A 110 5.84 -4.47 -7.78
CA VAL A 110 5.91 -5.92 -8.02
C VAL A 110 7.35 -6.37 -8.29
N CYS A 111 8.15 -5.57 -9.00
CA CYS A 111 9.56 -5.89 -9.25
C CYS A 111 10.39 -5.92 -7.95
N GLY A 112 10.11 -5.03 -6.99
CA GLY A 112 10.79 -4.99 -5.68
C GLY A 112 10.30 -6.03 -4.67
N SER A 113 9.15 -6.68 -4.92
CA SER A 113 8.51 -7.58 -3.96
C SER A 113 8.70 -9.06 -4.33
N LYS A 114 9.18 -9.87 -3.39
CA LYS A 114 9.38 -11.33 -3.53
C LYS A 114 8.33 -12.13 -2.77
N SER A 115 7.99 -11.69 -1.56
CA SER A 115 7.14 -12.43 -0.61
C SER A 115 5.84 -11.72 -0.23
N ALA A 116 5.78 -10.39 -0.28
CA ALA A 116 4.56 -9.65 0.03
C ALA A 116 3.51 -9.77 -1.10
N MET A 117 2.24 -9.83 -0.72
CA MET A 117 1.14 -9.66 -1.66
C MET A 117 1.07 -8.20 -2.10
N VAL A 118 1.08 -7.93 -3.41
CA VAL A 118 0.90 -6.58 -3.95
C VAL A 118 -0.56 -6.39 -4.36
N VAL A 119 -1.19 -5.39 -3.76
CA VAL A 119 -2.56 -4.93 -4.05
C VAL A 119 -2.47 -3.57 -4.72
N ALA A 120 -3.19 -3.34 -5.82
CA ALA A 120 -3.25 -2.04 -6.48
C ALA A 120 -4.66 -1.47 -6.51
N ASP A 121 -4.78 -0.16 -6.32
CA ASP A 121 -6.06 0.53 -6.44
C ASP A 121 -6.51 0.63 -7.89
N LEU A 122 -7.80 0.45 -8.08
CA LEU A 122 -8.49 0.95 -9.27
C LEU A 122 -8.72 2.46 -9.06
N PRO A 123 -8.08 3.34 -9.85
CA PRO A 123 -8.22 4.78 -9.66
C PRO A 123 -9.61 5.26 -10.09
N PHE A 124 -9.98 6.45 -9.62
CA PHE A 124 -11.26 7.10 -9.95
C PHE A 124 -11.53 7.10 -11.47
N GLY A 125 -12.76 6.77 -11.85
CA GLY A 125 -13.19 6.70 -13.25
C GLY A 125 -12.87 5.38 -13.95
N SER A 126 -12.13 4.48 -13.32
CA SER A 126 -11.68 3.23 -13.94
C SER A 126 -12.61 2.02 -13.69
N TYR A 127 -13.61 2.14 -12.81
CA TYR A 127 -14.50 1.00 -12.45
C TYR A 127 -15.97 1.39 -12.20
N GLU A 128 -16.27 2.63 -11.83
CA GLU A 128 -17.60 3.02 -11.32
C GLU A 128 -18.69 2.87 -12.37
N ARG A 129 -18.37 3.15 -13.65
CA ARG A 129 -19.34 3.21 -14.72
C ARG A 129 -20.01 1.86 -15.00
N SER A 130 -19.28 0.76 -14.89
CA SER A 130 -19.83 -0.58 -15.17
C SER A 130 -18.92 -1.73 -14.69
N PRO A 131 -19.49 -2.93 -14.44
CA PRO A 131 -18.72 -4.14 -14.17
C PRO A 131 -17.76 -4.53 -15.31
N LYS A 132 -18.09 -4.20 -16.55
CA LYS A 132 -17.24 -4.45 -17.72
C LYS A 132 -15.99 -3.59 -17.66
N LEU A 133 -16.12 -2.28 -17.40
CA LEU A 133 -14.99 -1.37 -17.25
C LEU A 133 -14.08 -1.79 -16.09
N ALA A 134 -14.66 -2.15 -14.94
CA ALA A 134 -13.89 -2.66 -13.80
C ALA A 134 -13.04 -3.88 -14.18
N LEU A 135 -13.61 -4.82 -14.96
CA LEU A 135 -12.89 -6.00 -15.44
C LEU A 135 -11.75 -5.62 -16.41
N GLU A 136 -12.02 -4.72 -17.35
CA GLU A 136 -11.01 -4.23 -18.32
C GLU A 136 -9.83 -3.58 -17.59
N SER A 137 -10.09 -2.67 -16.65
CA SER A 137 -9.07 -1.98 -15.85
C SER A 137 -8.27 -2.94 -14.98
N SER A 138 -8.95 -3.84 -14.28
CA SER A 138 -8.29 -4.85 -13.44
C SER A 138 -7.45 -5.82 -14.27
N THR A 139 -7.92 -6.20 -15.46
CA THR A 139 -7.16 -7.08 -16.37
C THR A 139 -5.86 -6.42 -16.80
N ARG A 140 -5.85 -5.10 -17.04
CA ARG A 140 -4.64 -4.35 -17.34
C ARG A 140 -3.66 -4.38 -16.18
N LEU A 141 -4.10 -4.10 -14.94
CA LEU A 141 -3.25 -4.20 -13.75
C LEU A 141 -2.64 -5.60 -13.58
N PHE A 142 -3.43 -6.65 -13.78
CA PHE A 142 -2.94 -8.03 -13.68
C PHE A 142 -1.94 -8.40 -14.77
N LYS A 143 -2.18 -8.00 -16.02
CA LYS A 143 -1.32 -8.38 -17.15
C LYS A 143 -0.09 -7.49 -17.29
N GLU A 144 -0.24 -6.18 -17.10
CA GLU A 144 0.82 -5.21 -17.35
C GLU A 144 1.68 -4.96 -16.11
N ALA A 145 1.07 -4.89 -14.92
CA ALA A 145 1.79 -4.70 -13.66
C ALA A 145 2.01 -6.00 -12.86
N LYS A 146 1.27 -7.09 -13.16
CA LYS A 146 1.36 -8.40 -12.48
C LYS A 146 1.03 -8.34 -10.99
N VAL A 147 0.06 -7.50 -10.62
CA VAL A 147 -0.44 -7.42 -9.24
C VAL A 147 -1.16 -8.70 -8.82
N HIS A 148 -1.35 -8.90 -7.52
CA HIS A 148 -1.94 -10.11 -6.95
C HIS A 148 -3.41 -9.91 -6.56
N ALA A 149 -3.83 -8.66 -6.35
CA ALA A 149 -5.20 -8.27 -6.08
C ALA A 149 -5.43 -6.81 -6.49
N VAL A 150 -6.69 -6.41 -6.60
CA VAL A 150 -7.07 -5.00 -6.77
C VAL A 150 -7.87 -4.51 -5.57
N LYS A 151 -7.85 -3.18 -5.30
CA LYS A 151 -8.72 -2.53 -4.33
C LYS A 151 -9.63 -1.53 -5.05
N LEU A 152 -10.84 -1.36 -4.56
CA LEU A 152 -11.78 -0.34 -5.03
C LEU A 152 -12.63 0.20 -3.88
N GLU A 153 -13.12 1.41 -4.06
CA GLU A 153 -13.88 2.16 -3.05
C GLU A 153 -15.39 2.09 -3.30
N GLY A 154 -16.15 2.08 -2.22
CA GLY A 154 -17.59 2.15 -2.22
C GLY A 154 -18.25 0.95 -1.57
N GLY A 155 -19.52 1.15 -1.20
CA GLY A 155 -20.33 0.14 -0.54
C GLY A 155 -21.14 -0.72 -1.51
N LYS A 156 -22.36 -1.07 -1.13
CA LYS A 156 -23.30 -1.92 -1.90
C LYS A 156 -23.41 -1.55 -3.38
N LYS A 157 -23.24 -0.27 -3.74
CA LYS A 157 -23.35 0.20 -5.13
C LYS A 157 -22.30 -0.42 -6.06
N VAL A 158 -21.13 -0.80 -5.56
CA VAL A 158 -20.04 -1.41 -6.36
C VAL A 158 -20.01 -2.94 -6.26
N ALA A 159 -20.95 -3.56 -5.55
CA ALA A 159 -21.05 -5.01 -5.47
C ALA A 159 -21.17 -5.72 -6.85
N PRO A 160 -21.85 -5.17 -7.86
CA PRO A 160 -21.84 -5.78 -9.21
C PRO A 160 -20.45 -5.82 -9.85
N GLN A 161 -19.63 -4.79 -9.67
CA GLN A 161 -18.24 -4.73 -10.14
C GLN A 161 -17.43 -5.83 -9.46
N ILE A 162 -17.52 -5.90 -8.13
CA ILE A 162 -16.82 -6.90 -7.31
C ILE A 162 -17.16 -8.31 -7.76
N LYS A 163 -18.45 -8.64 -7.86
CA LYS A 163 -18.91 -9.97 -8.33
C LYS A 163 -18.36 -10.30 -9.71
N LYS A 164 -18.29 -9.31 -10.61
CA LYS A 164 -17.73 -9.51 -11.96
C LYS A 164 -16.24 -9.84 -11.91
N LEU A 165 -15.46 -9.15 -11.06
CA LEU A 165 -14.02 -9.39 -10.87
C LEU A 165 -13.77 -10.75 -10.24
N ILE A 166 -14.48 -11.09 -9.15
CA ILE A 166 -14.37 -12.38 -8.47
C ILE A 166 -14.71 -13.53 -9.42
N GLY A 167 -15.79 -13.40 -10.20
CA GLY A 167 -16.18 -14.38 -11.20
C GLY A 167 -15.16 -14.58 -12.33
N ALA A 168 -14.25 -13.62 -12.52
CA ALA A 168 -13.12 -13.72 -13.45
C ALA A 168 -11.83 -14.22 -12.78
N GLY A 169 -11.85 -14.55 -11.47
CA GLY A 169 -10.70 -15.02 -10.72
C GLY A 169 -9.77 -13.91 -10.20
N ILE A 170 -10.24 -12.65 -10.18
CA ILE A 170 -9.47 -11.50 -9.69
C ILE A 170 -9.82 -11.25 -8.22
N PRO A 171 -8.88 -11.41 -7.26
CA PRO A 171 -9.13 -11.09 -5.85
C PRO A 171 -9.36 -9.58 -5.67
N VAL A 172 -10.36 -9.22 -4.85
CA VAL A 172 -10.76 -7.83 -4.60
C VAL A 172 -10.71 -7.52 -3.11
N MET A 173 -10.11 -6.39 -2.77
CA MET A 173 -10.17 -5.73 -1.46
C MET A 173 -11.19 -4.59 -1.53
N GLY A 174 -12.11 -4.52 -0.58
CA GLY A 174 -13.08 -3.42 -0.46
C GLY A 174 -12.50 -2.25 0.33
N HIS A 175 -13.13 -1.06 0.21
CA HIS A 175 -12.78 0.12 0.99
C HIS A 175 -14.03 0.93 1.35
N LEU A 176 -14.24 1.14 2.65
CA LEU A 176 -15.36 1.89 3.23
C LEU A 176 -14.88 2.93 4.25
N GLY A 177 -15.79 3.78 4.66
CA GLY A 177 -15.53 4.92 5.54
C GLY A 177 -15.25 6.17 4.74
N LEU A 178 -14.18 6.87 5.04
CA LEU A 178 -13.67 7.89 4.11
C LEU A 178 -13.15 7.19 2.87
N THR A 179 -13.66 7.56 1.73
CA THR A 179 -13.23 7.12 0.41
C THR A 179 -12.62 8.32 -0.31
N PRO A 180 -11.28 8.43 -0.43
CA PRO A 180 -10.61 9.59 -1.03
C PRO A 180 -11.10 9.96 -2.43
N GLN A 181 -11.49 8.97 -3.24
CA GLN A 181 -12.08 9.21 -4.56
C GLN A 181 -13.43 9.93 -4.51
N SER A 182 -14.11 9.90 -3.36
CA SER A 182 -15.38 10.60 -3.11
C SER A 182 -15.22 11.88 -2.29
N VAL A 183 -14.00 12.39 -2.09
CA VAL A 183 -13.67 13.50 -1.18
C VAL A 183 -14.52 14.74 -1.41
N HIS A 184 -14.83 15.08 -2.66
CA HIS A 184 -15.68 16.24 -2.99
C HIS A 184 -17.13 16.02 -2.57
N ALA A 185 -17.68 14.81 -2.77
CA ALA A 185 -19.04 14.47 -2.35
C ALA A 185 -19.16 14.39 -0.82
N LEU A 186 -18.10 13.96 -0.13
CA LEU A 186 -18.05 13.88 1.33
C LEU A 186 -17.76 15.23 2.01
N GLY A 187 -17.41 16.25 1.23
CA GLY A 187 -17.07 17.59 1.74
C GLY A 187 -15.74 17.62 2.53
N GLY A 188 -14.75 16.85 2.07
CA GLY A 188 -13.40 16.80 2.62
C GLY A 188 -13.11 15.55 3.46
N PHE A 189 -11.93 15.53 4.08
CA PHE A 189 -11.46 14.43 4.92
C PHE A 189 -12.15 14.46 6.30
N LYS A 190 -13.22 13.68 6.46
CA LYS A 190 -14.04 13.64 7.67
C LYS A 190 -14.29 12.20 8.10
N VAL A 191 -14.43 11.99 9.43
CA VAL A 191 -14.84 10.71 9.99
C VAL A 191 -16.23 10.35 9.45
N GLN A 192 -16.38 9.14 8.94
CA GLN A 192 -17.60 8.57 8.40
C GLN A 192 -18.20 7.54 9.39
N GLY A 193 -19.52 7.33 9.36
CA GLY A 193 -20.15 6.30 10.19
C GLY A 193 -20.53 6.77 11.59
N ARG A 194 -20.80 8.04 11.80
CA ARG A 194 -21.39 8.54 13.05
C ARG A 194 -22.93 8.52 12.97
N GLY A 195 -23.58 8.19 14.11
CA GLY A 195 -25.03 8.21 14.21
C GLY A 195 -25.69 7.22 13.24
N LYS A 196 -26.63 7.69 12.42
CA LYS A 196 -27.38 6.85 11.47
C LYS A 196 -26.52 6.24 10.37
N ASP A 197 -25.39 6.88 10.02
CA ASP A 197 -24.50 6.40 8.98
C ASP A 197 -23.76 5.12 9.39
N ALA A 198 -23.64 4.84 10.69
CA ALA A 198 -23.03 3.61 11.19
C ALA A 198 -23.72 2.35 10.65
N THR A 199 -25.06 2.34 10.63
CA THR A 199 -25.84 1.23 10.09
C THR A 199 -25.61 1.05 8.57
N THR A 200 -25.45 2.15 7.85
CA THR A 200 -25.18 2.11 6.41
C THR A 200 -23.83 1.47 6.15
N ILE A 201 -22.77 1.90 6.85
CA ILE A 201 -21.41 1.32 6.69
C ILE A 201 -21.39 -0.15 7.07
N LEU A 202 -22.06 -0.56 8.16
CA LEU A 202 -22.15 -1.96 8.55
C LEU A 202 -22.86 -2.81 7.49
N ASN A 203 -23.97 -2.31 6.92
CA ASN A 203 -24.69 -3.01 5.86
C ASN A 203 -23.88 -3.08 4.56
N ASP A 204 -23.17 -2.02 4.23
CA ASP A 204 -22.25 -1.99 3.09
C ASP A 204 -21.11 -3.00 3.28
N ALA A 205 -20.53 -3.08 4.47
CA ALA A 205 -19.47 -4.03 4.79
C ALA A 205 -19.93 -5.50 4.60
N LYS A 206 -21.14 -5.85 5.06
CA LYS A 206 -21.75 -7.16 4.82
C LYS A 206 -21.97 -7.41 3.32
N ALA A 207 -22.52 -6.42 2.61
CA ALA A 207 -22.78 -6.55 1.17
C ALA A 207 -21.49 -6.74 0.35
N LEU A 208 -20.37 -6.14 0.77
CA LEU A 208 -19.07 -6.34 0.15
C LEU A 208 -18.53 -7.75 0.42
N GLN A 209 -18.64 -8.25 1.67
CA GLN A 209 -18.29 -9.63 1.98
C GLN A 209 -19.12 -10.62 1.15
N ASP A 210 -20.44 -10.42 1.05
CA ASP A 210 -21.35 -11.25 0.25
C ASP A 210 -21.02 -11.17 -1.26
N ALA A 211 -20.43 -10.07 -1.70
CA ALA A 211 -19.94 -9.92 -3.08
C ALA A 211 -18.62 -10.66 -3.31
N GLY A 212 -17.92 -11.10 -2.26
CA GLY A 212 -16.72 -11.95 -2.33
C GLY A 212 -15.40 -11.21 -2.13
N VAL A 213 -15.36 -9.99 -1.54
CA VAL A 213 -14.08 -9.37 -1.21
C VAL A 213 -13.33 -10.22 -0.20
N PHE A 214 -12.00 -10.32 -0.34
CA PHE A 214 -11.17 -11.11 0.58
C PHE A 214 -10.75 -10.34 1.84
N ALA A 215 -10.83 -9.00 1.82
CA ALA A 215 -10.52 -8.11 2.92
C ALA A 215 -11.22 -6.76 2.73
N LEU A 216 -11.37 -6.00 3.82
CA LEU A 216 -12.04 -4.71 3.82
C LEU A 216 -11.19 -3.66 4.53
N VAL A 217 -10.88 -2.54 3.86
CA VAL A 217 -10.29 -1.36 4.48
C VAL A 217 -11.39 -0.49 5.08
N LEU A 218 -11.18 -0.03 6.32
CA LEU A 218 -12.00 0.98 7.00
C LEU A 218 -11.15 2.22 7.27
N GLU A 219 -11.45 3.32 6.59
CA GLU A 219 -10.72 4.58 6.76
C GLU A 219 -11.56 5.61 7.51
N LEU A 220 -10.96 6.22 8.54
CA LEU A 220 -11.60 7.27 9.37
C LEU A 220 -13.03 6.90 9.81
N VAL A 221 -13.18 5.68 10.34
CA VAL A 221 -14.42 5.17 10.94
C VAL A 221 -14.25 5.18 12.46
N PRO A 222 -15.31 5.50 13.27
CA PRO A 222 -15.24 5.40 14.73
C PRO A 222 -14.77 4.01 15.18
N ALA A 223 -13.89 3.98 16.19
CA ALA A 223 -13.27 2.73 16.67
C ALA A 223 -14.30 1.67 17.08
N GLU A 224 -15.40 2.08 17.71
CA GLU A 224 -16.50 1.19 18.14
C GLU A 224 -17.18 0.53 16.94
N LEU A 225 -17.42 1.30 15.86
CA LEU A 225 -18.01 0.77 14.65
C LEU A 225 -17.03 -0.16 13.92
N ALA A 226 -15.77 0.21 13.85
CA ALA A 226 -14.74 -0.64 13.23
C ALA A 226 -14.56 -1.96 13.99
N THR A 227 -14.61 -1.94 15.32
CA THR A 227 -14.63 -3.15 16.17
C THR A 227 -15.82 -4.03 15.84
N LEU A 228 -17.04 -3.46 15.84
CA LEU A 228 -18.26 -4.20 15.51
C LEU A 228 -18.19 -4.83 14.11
N ILE A 229 -17.68 -4.12 13.11
CA ILE A 229 -17.52 -4.63 11.75
C ILE A 229 -16.49 -5.77 11.73
N SER A 230 -15.36 -5.61 12.43
CA SER A 230 -14.31 -6.64 12.51
C SER A 230 -14.81 -7.93 13.15
N GLU A 231 -15.65 -7.84 14.15
CA GLU A 231 -16.26 -9.00 14.83
C GLU A 231 -17.40 -9.62 14.01
N THR A 232 -18.08 -8.83 13.18
CA THR A 232 -19.22 -9.28 12.37
C THR A 232 -18.77 -10.01 11.10
N LEU A 233 -17.68 -9.57 10.47
CA LEU A 233 -17.23 -10.11 9.20
C LEU A 233 -16.29 -11.32 9.40
N GLU A 234 -16.38 -12.28 8.49
CA GLU A 234 -15.47 -13.43 8.43
C GLU A 234 -14.13 -13.07 7.76
N ILE A 235 -14.13 -12.05 6.89
CA ILE A 235 -12.95 -11.58 6.17
C ILE A 235 -12.11 -10.61 7.03
N PRO A 236 -10.78 -10.50 6.80
CA PRO A 236 -9.95 -9.53 7.48
C PRO A 236 -10.41 -8.08 7.28
N VAL A 237 -10.43 -7.31 8.36
CA VAL A 237 -10.71 -5.88 8.38
C VAL A 237 -9.42 -5.12 8.69
N ILE A 238 -9.08 -4.13 7.85
CA ILE A 238 -7.84 -3.37 7.88
C ILE A 238 -8.18 -1.93 8.24
N GLY A 239 -7.67 -1.41 9.34
CA GLY A 239 -7.95 -0.06 9.80
C GLY A 239 -6.92 0.97 9.35
N ILE A 240 -7.39 2.18 9.04
CA ILE A 240 -6.57 3.40 8.98
C ILE A 240 -7.34 4.55 9.61
N GLY A 241 -6.85 5.03 10.76
CA GLY A 241 -7.61 5.98 11.56
C GLY A 241 -8.97 5.42 12.07
N ALA A 242 -9.07 4.09 12.24
CA ALA A 242 -10.29 3.38 12.65
C ALA A 242 -10.14 2.64 14.00
N GLY A 243 -9.13 2.99 14.79
CA GLY A 243 -8.84 2.34 16.07
C GLY A 243 -7.99 1.08 15.93
N SER A 244 -7.64 0.45 17.07
CA SER A 244 -6.68 -0.65 17.17
C SER A 244 -7.27 -2.06 17.05
N HIS A 245 -8.61 -2.19 17.05
CA HIS A 245 -9.28 -3.49 17.15
C HIS A 245 -9.48 -4.20 15.80
N CYS A 246 -9.19 -3.54 14.66
CA CYS A 246 -9.17 -4.20 13.35
C CYS A 246 -8.16 -5.35 13.32
N ASP A 247 -8.33 -6.30 12.39
CA ASP A 247 -7.44 -7.45 12.22
C ASP A 247 -6.05 -7.03 11.73
N ALA A 248 -6.01 -5.94 10.97
CA ALA A 248 -4.77 -5.34 10.46
C ALA A 248 -4.83 -3.81 10.50
N GLN A 249 -3.67 -3.19 10.29
CA GLN A 249 -3.54 -1.74 10.10
C GLN A 249 -2.83 -1.45 8.78
N VAL A 250 -3.27 -0.39 8.09
CA VAL A 250 -2.53 0.16 6.96
C VAL A 250 -2.05 1.57 7.29
N ILE A 251 -0.89 1.93 6.77
CA ILE A 251 -0.32 3.27 6.90
C ILE A 251 0.35 3.70 5.61
N VAL A 252 0.31 5.00 5.34
CA VAL A 252 1.10 5.62 4.26
C VAL A 252 2.56 5.65 4.69
N TRP A 253 3.45 5.09 3.85
CA TRP A 253 4.85 4.91 4.23
C TRP A 253 5.59 6.22 4.52
N THR A 254 5.22 7.31 3.84
CA THR A 254 5.82 8.64 4.07
C THR A 254 5.45 9.21 5.43
N ASP A 255 4.26 8.86 5.95
CA ASP A 255 3.84 9.22 7.30
C ASP A 255 4.60 8.38 8.33
N LEU A 256 4.68 7.06 8.11
CA LEU A 256 5.40 6.12 8.98
C LEU A 256 6.87 6.50 9.16
N MET A 257 7.52 6.95 8.09
CA MET A 257 8.95 7.28 8.08
C MET A 257 9.23 8.77 8.35
N GLY A 258 8.21 9.59 8.62
CA GLY A 258 8.39 11.01 8.96
C GLY A 258 8.87 11.86 7.78
N ILE A 259 8.43 11.56 6.57
CA ILE A 259 8.68 12.38 5.37
C ILE A 259 7.58 13.41 5.19
N THR A 260 6.32 13.05 5.45
CA THR A 260 5.17 13.95 5.35
C THR A 260 5.30 15.10 6.35
N LYS A 261 5.17 16.37 5.87
CA LYS A 261 5.29 17.55 6.73
C LYS A 261 4.15 17.66 7.75
N ASN A 262 2.93 17.37 7.31
CA ASN A 262 1.71 17.49 8.10
C ASN A 262 0.95 16.15 8.06
N PRO A 263 1.43 15.11 8.76
CA PRO A 263 0.77 13.81 8.74
C PRO A 263 -0.59 13.86 9.47
N PRO A 264 -1.51 12.98 9.13
CA PRO A 264 -2.78 12.83 9.88
C PRO A 264 -2.51 12.56 11.36
N LYS A 265 -3.38 13.05 12.25
CA LYS A 265 -3.20 12.92 13.71
C LYS A 265 -3.11 11.47 14.21
N PHE A 266 -3.68 10.52 13.49
CA PHE A 266 -3.62 9.09 13.83
C PHE A 266 -2.30 8.42 13.37
N ALA A 267 -1.56 9.04 12.44
CA ALA A 267 -0.33 8.49 11.93
C ALA A 267 0.84 8.79 12.87
N LYS A 268 1.46 7.73 13.38
CA LYS A 268 2.68 7.83 14.21
C LYS A 268 3.89 7.67 13.30
N ALA A 269 4.77 8.68 13.30
CA ALA A 269 6.08 8.56 12.68
C ALA A 269 7.01 7.74 13.58
N TYR A 270 7.70 6.75 13.02
CA TYR A 270 8.69 5.92 13.71
C TYR A 270 10.12 6.37 13.44
N ARG A 271 10.32 7.21 12.43
CA ARG A 271 11.60 7.83 12.05
C ARG A 271 11.35 9.29 11.63
N ASN A 272 12.43 10.04 11.42
CA ASN A 272 12.37 11.39 10.86
C ASN A 272 13.27 11.46 9.60
N LEU A 273 12.91 10.68 8.58
CA LEU A 273 13.72 10.61 7.35
C LEU A 273 13.81 11.95 6.61
N ARG A 274 12.81 12.81 6.72
CA ARG A 274 12.89 14.16 6.13
C ARG A 274 14.10 14.94 6.65
N GLU A 275 14.31 14.93 7.96
CA GLU A 275 15.44 15.62 8.59
C GLU A 275 16.77 14.95 8.24
N GLU A 276 16.81 13.61 8.30
CA GLU A 276 18.01 12.84 7.95
C GLU A 276 18.44 13.07 6.50
N MET A 277 17.50 13.04 5.56
CA MET A 277 17.77 13.32 4.14
C MET A 277 18.23 14.76 3.94
N THR A 278 17.59 15.74 4.60
CA THR A 278 17.99 17.13 4.54
C THR A 278 19.42 17.33 5.04
N ARG A 279 19.74 16.75 6.20
CA ARG A 279 21.07 16.82 6.80
C ARG A 279 22.13 16.17 5.91
N GLY A 280 21.86 14.96 5.39
CA GLY A 280 22.80 14.29 4.50
C GLY A 280 23.11 15.08 3.23
N VAL A 281 22.11 15.75 2.65
CA VAL A 281 22.34 16.64 1.50
C VAL A 281 23.15 17.88 1.88
N GLN A 282 22.88 18.48 3.04
CA GLN A 282 23.64 19.64 3.55
C GLN A 282 25.10 19.26 3.82
N GLU A 283 25.37 18.13 4.44
CA GLU A 283 26.71 17.60 4.67
C GLU A 283 27.46 17.31 3.37
N TRP A 284 26.75 16.82 2.33
CA TRP A 284 27.35 16.58 1.01
C TRP A 284 27.66 17.89 0.24
N MET A 285 26.88 18.94 0.47
CA MET A 285 27.12 20.26 -0.17
C MET A 285 28.30 21.03 0.44
N GLY A 286 28.82 20.63 1.61
CA GLY A 286 30.00 21.21 2.29
C GLY A 286 29.69 22.33 3.18
#